data_14415a3fcc27d63ff01baebfd96de98c
#
_entry.id   14415a3fcc27d63ff01baebfd96de98c
#
_cell.length_a   1.000
_cell.length_b   1.000
_cell.length_c   1.000
_cell.angle_alpha   90.00
_cell.angle_beta   90.00
_cell.angle_gamma   90.00
#
_symmetry.space_group_name_H-M   'P 1'
#
loop_
_entity.id
_entity.type
_entity.pdbx_description
1 polymer ?
#
loop_
_entity_poly.entity_id
_entity_poly.type
_entity_poly.pdbx_seq_one_letter_code
_entity_poly.pdbx_strand_id
1 'polypeptide(L)'
;DWDGMIPGLQAGKFDVLMDAISITPEREKILLFSRPYAATPATFAVTDTKILPKAAPGAPIVKLSGDANADKSTVDALRKQLKGKTIGIQSGTVYTKFINDSFKDIASIRVYKTSPERDLDLVAGRIEASFDDVTYYAANNTKKDTASIVLAGPKLGGPIWGPGEGHAFRKQDADLKTKFDTAIGAAHADGTVKKLADKWFQTDVTP
;
A
#
# COMPACT_ATOMS: atom_id res chain seq x y z
N ASP A 1 -3.88 11.40 10.32
CA ASP A 1 -2.99 10.47 11.02
C ASP A 1 -3.56 9.05 10.97
N TRP A 2 -2.86 8.13 10.30
CA TRP A 2 -3.31 6.76 10.03
C TRP A 2 -3.68 6.01 11.32
N ASP A 3 -2.84 6.09 12.35
CA ASP A 3 -3.06 5.36 13.62
C ASP A 3 -4.32 5.82 14.35
N GLY A 4 -4.81 7.04 14.08
CA GLY A 4 -6.01 7.61 14.68
C GLY A 4 -7.33 7.27 13.97
N MET A 5 -7.30 6.68 12.77
CA MET A 5 -8.51 6.51 11.95
C MET A 5 -9.48 5.48 12.53
N ILE A 6 -9.03 4.27 12.83
CA ILE A 6 -9.90 3.22 13.40
C ILE A 6 -10.46 3.62 14.76
N PRO A 7 -9.65 4.10 15.72
CA PRO A 7 -10.17 4.64 16.98
C PRO A 7 -11.16 5.79 16.79
N GLY A 8 -10.91 6.67 15.83
CA GLY A 8 -11.81 7.80 15.51
C GLY A 8 -13.17 7.34 14.99
N LEU A 9 -13.19 6.34 14.08
CA LEU A 9 -14.42 5.73 13.59
C LEU A 9 -15.21 5.08 14.73
N GLN A 10 -14.54 4.31 15.59
CA GLN A 10 -15.18 3.66 16.73
C GLN A 10 -15.74 4.65 17.75
N ALA A 11 -15.06 5.80 17.92
CA ALA A 11 -15.52 6.90 18.77
C ALA A 11 -16.63 7.77 18.14
N GLY A 12 -17.06 7.46 16.90
CA GLY A 12 -18.13 8.19 16.22
C GLY A 12 -17.73 9.57 15.71
N LYS A 13 -16.42 9.85 15.56
CA LYS A 13 -15.94 11.12 14.99
C LYS A 13 -16.28 11.26 13.50
N PHE A 14 -16.48 10.15 12.81
CA PHE A 14 -16.89 10.02 11.42
C PHE A 14 -17.58 8.66 11.22
N ASP A 15 -18.30 8.49 10.13
CA ASP A 15 -19.16 7.31 9.89
C ASP A 15 -18.54 6.28 8.95
N VAL A 16 -17.53 6.66 8.19
CA VAL A 16 -16.85 5.80 7.23
C VAL A 16 -15.38 6.18 7.10
N LEU A 17 -14.51 5.20 6.91
CA LEU A 17 -13.12 5.40 6.52
C LEU A 17 -12.97 5.15 5.03
N MET A 18 -12.41 6.14 4.32
CA MET A 18 -12.16 6.12 2.86
C MET A 18 -10.71 6.52 2.60
N ASP A 19 -9.76 5.62 2.90
CA ASP A 19 -8.32 5.90 2.77
C ASP A 19 -7.51 4.63 2.41
N ALA A 20 -7.89 3.99 1.31
CA ALA A 20 -7.22 2.78 0.78
C ALA A 20 -6.94 1.73 1.86
N ILE A 21 -7.94 1.43 2.69
CA ILE A 21 -7.77 0.52 3.82
C ILE A 21 -7.84 -0.92 3.33
N SER A 22 -6.72 -1.62 3.36
CA SER A 22 -6.68 -3.05 3.04
C SER A 22 -7.60 -3.85 3.95
N ILE A 23 -8.42 -4.69 3.36
CA ILE A 23 -9.28 -5.63 4.07
C ILE A 23 -8.39 -6.76 4.61
N THR A 24 -8.37 -6.95 5.91
CA THR A 24 -7.61 -8.03 6.55
C THR A 24 -8.44 -8.74 7.61
N PRO A 25 -8.19 -10.04 7.88
CA PRO A 25 -8.90 -10.77 8.91
C PRO A 25 -8.84 -10.12 10.30
N GLU A 26 -7.70 -9.47 10.63
CA GLU A 26 -7.53 -8.77 11.89
C GLU A 26 -8.46 -7.54 11.99
N ARG A 27 -8.53 -6.76 10.91
CA ARG A 27 -9.40 -5.58 10.84
C ARG A 27 -10.87 -5.95 10.80
N GLU A 28 -11.21 -7.04 10.09
CA GLU A 28 -12.58 -7.56 10.04
C GLU A 28 -13.13 -8.04 11.39
N LYS A 29 -12.27 -8.36 12.39
CA LYS A 29 -12.72 -8.65 13.75
C LYS A 29 -13.45 -7.47 14.40
N ILE A 30 -13.05 -6.25 14.09
CA ILE A 30 -13.52 -5.02 14.75
C ILE A 30 -14.25 -4.04 13.82
N LEU A 31 -14.21 -4.25 12.51
CA LEU A 31 -14.83 -3.42 11.48
C LEU A 31 -15.68 -4.25 10.52
N LEU A 32 -16.62 -3.57 9.85
CA LEU A 32 -17.18 -4.05 8.60
C LEU A 32 -16.45 -3.38 7.43
N PHE A 33 -16.33 -4.09 6.33
CA PHE A 33 -15.79 -3.54 5.08
C PHE A 33 -16.81 -3.63 3.95
N SER A 34 -16.80 -2.64 3.07
CA SER A 34 -17.46 -2.78 1.77
C SER A 34 -16.78 -3.89 0.96
N ARG A 35 -17.39 -4.30 -0.15
CA ARG A 35 -16.65 -4.99 -1.20
C ARG A 35 -15.41 -4.17 -1.57
N PRO A 36 -14.30 -4.81 -2.01
CA PRO A 36 -13.14 -4.06 -2.43
C PRO A 36 -13.45 -3.19 -3.64
N TYR A 37 -12.96 -1.96 -3.63
CA TYR A 37 -13.06 -1.04 -4.78
C TYR A 37 -11.74 -0.97 -5.56
N ALA A 38 -10.62 -1.35 -4.93
CA ALA A 38 -9.30 -1.41 -5.55
C ALA A 38 -8.47 -2.54 -4.95
N ALA A 39 -7.41 -2.94 -5.66
CA ALA A 39 -6.35 -3.83 -5.18
C ALA A 39 -5.01 -3.27 -5.66
N THR A 40 -4.44 -2.36 -4.89
CA THR A 40 -3.23 -1.66 -5.29
C THR A 40 -1.98 -2.49 -5.04
N PRO A 41 -1.07 -2.61 -6.02
CA PRO A 41 0.24 -3.20 -5.77
C PRO A 41 1.12 -2.23 -4.99
N ALA A 42 2.02 -2.77 -4.16
CA ALA A 42 3.04 -2.03 -3.47
C ALA A 42 4.39 -2.13 -4.17
N THR A 43 5.29 -1.19 -3.91
CA THR A 43 6.65 -1.18 -4.49
C THR A 43 7.61 -0.44 -3.59
N PHE A 44 8.88 -0.68 -3.80
CA PHE A 44 9.92 0.18 -3.21
C PHE A 44 10.04 1.51 -3.98
N ALA A 45 10.56 2.51 -3.30
CA ALA A 45 11.00 3.74 -3.92
C ALA A 45 12.37 4.15 -3.35
N VAL A 46 13.20 4.73 -4.19
CA VAL A 46 14.56 5.15 -3.90
C VAL A 46 14.84 6.51 -4.53
N THR A 47 15.89 7.18 -4.10
CA THR A 47 16.47 8.35 -4.80
C THR A 47 17.73 7.97 -5.61
N ASP A 48 18.35 6.83 -5.29
CA ASP A 48 19.49 6.28 -6.02
C ASP A 48 19.15 4.91 -6.62
N THR A 49 19.04 4.84 -7.93
CA THR A 49 18.71 3.60 -8.66
C THR A 49 19.81 2.53 -8.64
N LYS A 50 20.98 2.82 -8.05
CA LYS A 50 21.99 1.81 -7.75
C LYS A 50 21.60 0.89 -6.58
N ILE A 51 20.69 1.34 -5.72
CA ILE A 51 20.16 0.54 -4.59
C ILE A 51 19.17 -0.50 -5.11
N LEU A 52 18.19 -0.03 -5.87
CA LEU A 52 17.20 -0.84 -6.58
C LEU A 52 17.02 -0.27 -7.98
N PRO A 53 16.99 -1.08 -9.03
CA PRO A 53 16.78 -0.58 -10.38
C PRO A 53 15.38 0.01 -10.51
N LYS A 54 15.27 1.06 -11.33
CA LYS A 54 13.98 1.70 -11.63
C LYS A 54 12.98 0.65 -12.11
N ALA A 55 11.76 0.72 -11.61
CA ALA A 55 10.67 -0.13 -12.09
C ALA A 55 10.45 0.08 -13.60
N ALA A 56 10.43 -0.98 -14.36
CA ALA A 56 10.18 -0.90 -15.81
C ALA A 56 8.73 -0.45 -16.06
N PRO A 57 8.50 0.51 -16.99
CA PRO A 57 7.15 0.85 -17.40
C PRO A 57 6.42 -0.39 -17.92
N GLY A 58 5.17 -0.59 -17.48
CA GLY A 58 4.37 -1.74 -17.92
C GLY A 58 4.83 -3.12 -17.39
N ALA A 59 5.83 -3.15 -16.48
CA ALA A 59 6.21 -4.41 -15.86
C ALA A 59 5.02 -5.09 -15.16
N PRO A 60 4.88 -6.41 -15.28
CA PRO A 60 3.80 -7.14 -14.65
C PRO A 60 3.89 -7.06 -13.12
N ILE A 61 2.74 -7.15 -12.47
CA ILE A 61 2.68 -7.25 -11.02
C ILE A 61 3.13 -8.65 -10.62
N VAL A 62 4.11 -8.74 -9.74
CA VAL A 62 4.52 -9.99 -9.12
C VAL A 62 3.55 -10.30 -7.98
N LYS A 63 2.78 -11.38 -8.12
CA LYS A 63 1.80 -11.78 -7.11
C LYS A 63 2.50 -12.57 -6.00
N LEU A 64 2.45 -12.03 -4.79
CA LEU A 64 2.90 -12.70 -3.57
C LEU A 64 1.71 -13.41 -2.91
N SER A 65 1.92 -14.64 -2.53
CA SER A 65 0.92 -15.49 -1.88
C SER A 65 0.83 -15.27 -0.37
N GLY A 66 1.92 -14.78 0.22
CA GLY A 66 2.12 -14.76 1.68
C GLY A 66 2.78 -16.04 2.22
N ASP A 67 2.98 -17.06 1.37
CA ASP A 67 3.77 -18.24 1.72
C ASP A 67 5.25 -17.98 1.47
N ALA A 68 6.07 -18.14 2.52
CA ALA A 68 7.50 -17.82 2.47
C ALA A 68 8.28 -18.66 1.45
N ASN A 69 7.87 -19.89 1.17
CA ASN A 69 8.55 -20.75 0.20
C ASN A 69 8.17 -20.38 -1.24
N ALA A 70 6.88 -20.12 -1.48
CA ALA A 70 6.39 -19.72 -2.79
C ALA A 70 6.96 -18.35 -3.20
N ASP A 71 7.06 -17.41 -2.27
CA ASP A 71 7.51 -16.04 -2.52
C ASP A 71 9.04 -15.88 -2.44
N LYS A 72 9.76 -16.95 -2.04
CA LYS A 72 11.18 -16.92 -1.71
C LYS A 72 12.07 -16.30 -2.78
N SER A 73 11.90 -16.66 -4.04
CA SER A 73 12.77 -16.17 -5.11
C SER A 73 12.71 -14.66 -5.30
N THR A 74 11.50 -14.09 -5.22
CA THR A 74 11.28 -12.64 -5.30
C THR A 74 11.85 -11.92 -4.09
N VAL A 75 11.58 -12.44 -2.89
CA VAL A 75 12.07 -11.86 -1.64
C VAL A 75 13.60 -11.92 -1.58
N ASP A 76 14.23 -13.07 -1.90
CA ASP A 76 15.68 -13.22 -1.89
C ASP A 76 16.40 -12.27 -2.88
N ALA A 77 15.81 -12.02 -4.05
CA ALA A 77 16.35 -11.06 -5.01
C ALA A 77 16.38 -9.63 -4.43
N LEU A 78 15.29 -9.22 -3.75
CA LEU A 78 15.20 -7.92 -3.08
C LEU A 78 16.14 -7.85 -1.87
N ARG A 79 16.24 -8.92 -1.07
CA ARG A 79 17.15 -9.01 0.08
C ARG A 79 18.61 -8.77 -0.29
N LYS A 80 19.07 -9.31 -1.41
CA LYS A 80 20.45 -9.09 -1.90
C LYS A 80 20.75 -7.61 -2.13
N GLN A 81 19.78 -6.86 -2.66
CA GLN A 81 19.96 -5.45 -3.00
C GLN A 81 19.79 -4.53 -1.77
N LEU A 82 18.90 -4.90 -0.84
CA LEU A 82 18.56 -4.11 0.33
C LEU A 82 19.43 -4.42 1.56
N LYS A 83 20.36 -5.38 1.47
CA LYS A 83 21.24 -5.74 2.58
C LYS A 83 22.04 -4.54 3.08
N GLY A 84 21.98 -4.30 4.40
CA GLY A 84 22.66 -3.19 5.07
C GLY A 84 22.03 -1.81 4.81
N LYS A 85 20.86 -1.74 4.18
CA LYS A 85 20.13 -0.50 3.91
C LYS A 85 19.14 -0.18 5.02
N THR A 86 18.68 1.06 5.07
CA THR A 86 17.57 1.49 5.92
C THR A 86 16.31 1.62 5.06
N ILE A 87 15.25 0.90 5.44
CA ILE A 87 13.96 0.89 4.76
C ILE A 87 12.94 1.64 5.61
N GLY A 88 12.33 2.68 5.06
CA GLY A 88 11.25 3.45 5.69
C GLY A 88 9.87 2.90 5.35
N ILE A 89 9.01 2.75 6.36
CA ILE A 89 7.61 2.32 6.23
C ILE A 89 6.70 3.18 7.10
N GLN A 90 5.42 3.27 6.74
CA GLN A 90 4.43 3.91 7.60
C GLN A 90 3.90 2.91 8.63
N SER A 91 3.70 3.36 9.89
CA SER A 91 3.12 2.56 10.97
C SER A 91 1.70 2.10 10.66
N GLY A 92 1.28 0.96 11.22
CA GLY A 92 -0.10 0.46 11.15
C GLY A 92 -0.58 -0.01 9.76
N THR A 93 0.28 0.04 8.73
CA THR A 93 -0.03 -0.47 7.40
C THR A 93 0.18 -1.98 7.31
N VAL A 94 -0.44 -2.64 6.31
CA VAL A 94 -0.20 -4.06 6.02
C VAL A 94 1.25 -4.34 5.62
N TYR A 95 1.95 -3.34 5.13
CA TYR A 95 3.34 -3.42 4.69
C TYR A 95 4.32 -3.63 5.84
N THR A 96 3.97 -3.16 7.05
CA THR A 96 4.83 -3.29 8.24
C THR A 96 5.19 -4.74 8.53
N LYS A 97 4.21 -5.65 8.45
CA LYS A 97 4.45 -7.08 8.65
C LYS A 97 5.38 -7.66 7.59
N PHE A 98 5.10 -7.41 6.31
CA PHE A 98 5.90 -7.92 5.20
C PHE A 98 7.36 -7.45 5.28
N ILE A 99 7.58 -6.16 5.52
CA ILE A 99 8.94 -5.60 5.58
C ILE A 99 9.71 -6.14 6.78
N ASN A 100 9.06 -6.24 7.96
CA ASN A 100 9.72 -6.82 9.13
C ASN A 100 10.05 -8.31 8.92
N ASP A 101 9.10 -9.11 8.44
CA ASP A 101 9.31 -10.55 8.27
C ASP A 101 10.36 -10.86 7.20
N SER A 102 10.43 -10.03 6.15
CA SER A 102 11.29 -10.29 5.00
C SER A 102 12.67 -9.64 5.09
N PHE A 103 12.85 -8.54 5.84
CA PHE A 103 14.08 -7.74 5.72
C PHE A 103 14.73 -7.33 7.05
N LYS A 104 14.07 -7.42 8.21
CA LYS A 104 14.64 -6.89 9.48
C LYS A 104 15.95 -7.55 9.93
N ASP A 105 16.23 -8.74 9.45
CA ASP A 105 17.48 -9.47 9.77
C ASP A 105 18.65 -9.02 8.89
N ILE A 106 18.40 -8.31 7.79
CA ILE A 106 19.42 -7.86 6.83
C ILE A 106 19.44 -6.35 6.60
N ALA A 107 18.42 -5.63 7.05
CA ALA A 107 18.24 -4.19 6.85
C ALA A 107 17.73 -3.52 8.13
N SER A 108 17.99 -2.23 8.29
CA SER A 108 17.38 -1.42 9.34
C SER A 108 15.97 -0.98 8.92
N ILE A 109 14.98 -1.16 9.79
CA ILE A 109 13.60 -0.73 9.49
C ILE A 109 13.29 0.53 10.30
N ARG A 110 12.93 1.62 9.61
CA ARG A 110 12.52 2.87 10.25
C ARG A 110 11.04 3.12 10.02
N VAL A 111 10.30 3.24 11.11
CA VAL A 111 8.84 3.41 11.10
C VAL A 111 8.50 4.87 11.27
N TYR A 112 7.58 5.39 10.44
CA TYR A 112 7.11 6.77 10.43
C TYR A 112 5.62 6.84 10.73
N LYS A 113 5.19 7.91 11.34
CA LYS A 113 3.74 8.16 11.56
C LYS A 113 3.01 8.46 10.26
N THR A 114 3.68 9.16 9.35
CA THR A 114 3.11 9.54 8.06
C THR A 114 4.06 9.24 6.90
N SER A 115 3.51 8.90 5.74
CA SER A 115 4.29 8.68 4.52
C SER A 115 5.05 9.93 4.04
N PRO A 116 4.51 11.18 4.15
CA PRO A 116 5.28 12.38 3.83
C PRO A 116 6.54 12.57 4.69
N GLU A 117 6.50 12.29 5.99
CA GLU A 117 7.71 12.35 6.86
C GLU A 117 8.77 11.34 6.39
N ARG A 118 8.37 10.13 6.05
CA ARG A 118 9.23 9.09 5.47
C ARG A 118 9.88 9.56 4.17
N ASP A 119 9.11 10.18 3.29
CA ASP A 119 9.58 10.63 1.99
C ASP A 119 10.56 11.80 2.10
N LEU A 120 10.38 12.70 3.07
CA LEU A 120 11.37 13.73 3.38
C LEU A 120 12.71 13.13 3.84
N ASP A 121 12.67 12.05 4.63
CA ASP A 121 13.87 11.33 5.06
C ASP A 121 14.52 10.58 3.90
N LEU A 122 13.74 10.05 2.96
CA LEU A 122 14.25 9.42 1.74
C LEU A 122 14.97 10.44 0.84
N VAL A 123 14.35 11.59 0.59
CA VAL A 123 14.96 12.66 -0.21
C VAL A 123 16.23 13.21 0.46
N ALA A 124 16.24 13.32 1.78
CA ALA A 124 17.40 13.77 2.54
C ALA A 124 18.51 12.71 2.70
N GLY A 125 18.31 11.48 2.17
CA GLY A 125 19.29 10.39 2.28
C GLY A 125 19.44 9.82 3.70
N ARG A 126 18.46 10.06 4.60
CA ARG A 126 18.44 9.48 5.95
C ARG A 126 17.92 8.05 5.99
N ILE A 127 17.24 7.64 4.93
CA ILE A 127 16.91 6.25 4.59
C ILE A 127 17.22 6.03 3.12
N GLU A 128 17.50 4.80 2.73
CA GLU A 128 17.90 4.48 1.36
C GLU A 128 16.75 3.96 0.49
N ALA A 129 15.72 3.40 1.11
CA ALA A 129 14.52 2.94 0.41
C ALA A 129 13.28 3.21 1.25
N SER A 130 12.15 3.39 0.59
CA SER A 130 10.82 3.40 1.21
C SER A 130 9.93 2.34 0.56
N PHE A 131 8.87 1.93 1.25
CA PHE A 131 7.92 0.95 0.72
C PHE A 131 6.50 1.42 0.97
N ASP A 132 5.69 1.48 -0.11
CA ASP A 132 4.29 1.89 -0.06
C ASP A 132 3.54 1.41 -1.33
N ASP A 133 2.23 1.68 -1.41
CA ASP A 133 1.48 1.40 -2.62
C ASP A 133 1.86 2.33 -3.79
N VAL A 134 1.66 1.83 -5.01
CA VAL A 134 2.03 2.58 -6.21
C VAL A 134 1.16 3.81 -6.41
N THR A 135 -0.06 3.83 -5.90
CA THR A 135 -1.00 4.95 -6.06
C THR A 135 -0.61 6.12 -5.17
N TYR A 136 -0.09 5.85 -3.97
CA TYR A 136 0.50 6.88 -3.13
C TYR A 136 1.64 7.62 -3.86
N TYR A 137 2.58 6.86 -4.42
CA TYR A 137 3.70 7.48 -5.15
C TYR A 137 3.23 8.20 -6.42
N ALA A 138 2.27 7.64 -7.17
CA ALA A 138 1.73 8.30 -8.36
C ALA A 138 1.12 9.67 -8.02
N ALA A 139 0.42 9.79 -6.89
CA ALA A 139 -0.17 11.04 -6.44
C ALA A 139 0.85 12.05 -5.89
N ASN A 140 1.97 11.59 -5.34
CA ASN A 140 2.92 12.44 -4.61
C ASN A 140 4.20 12.77 -5.38
N ASN A 141 4.65 11.93 -6.33
CA ASN A 141 5.87 12.18 -7.11
C ASN A 141 5.78 13.38 -8.08
N THR A 142 4.62 13.96 -8.24
CA THR A 142 4.42 15.21 -9.01
C THR A 142 4.82 16.46 -8.23
N LYS A 143 5.06 16.34 -6.92
CA LYS A 143 5.46 17.47 -6.06
C LYS A 143 6.94 17.73 -6.21
N LYS A 144 7.34 19.02 -6.20
CA LYS A 144 8.74 19.45 -6.35
C LYS A 144 9.67 18.78 -5.33
N ASP A 145 9.21 18.67 -4.09
CA ASP A 145 10.03 18.19 -2.97
C ASP A 145 10.25 16.66 -3.00
N THR A 146 9.43 15.92 -3.76
CA THR A 146 9.53 14.46 -3.91
C THR A 146 9.90 14.01 -5.32
N ALA A 147 10.22 14.94 -6.23
CA ALA A 147 10.50 14.65 -7.64
C ALA A 147 11.73 13.75 -7.88
N SER A 148 12.63 13.65 -6.90
CA SER A 148 13.77 12.73 -6.94
C SER A 148 13.43 11.29 -6.57
N ILE A 149 12.23 11.03 -6.03
CA ILE A 149 11.79 9.69 -5.64
C ILE A 149 11.41 8.90 -6.89
N VAL A 150 11.99 7.74 -7.05
CA VAL A 150 11.79 6.85 -8.20
C VAL A 150 11.26 5.51 -7.72
N LEU A 151 10.19 5.02 -8.33
CA LEU A 151 9.71 3.65 -8.11
C LEU A 151 10.77 2.65 -8.56
N ALA A 152 11.07 1.67 -7.72
CA ALA A 152 12.19 0.78 -7.90
C ALA A 152 11.85 -0.67 -7.52
N GLY A 153 12.45 -1.62 -8.23
CA GLY A 153 12.15 -3.03 -8.10
C GLY A 153 10.78 -3.41 -8.68
N PRO A 154 10.29 -4.61 -8.40
CA PRO A 154 9.01 -5.09 -8.89
C PRO A 154 7.83 -4.43 -8.18
N LYS A 155 6.70 -4.30 -8.89
CA LYS A 155 5.40 -4.06 -8.25
C LYS A 155 4.93 -5.37 -7.63
N LEU A 156 4.65 -5.36 -6.33
CA LEU A 156 4.24 -6.52 -5.55
C LEU A 156 2.74 -6.43 -5.26
N GLY A 157 1.98 -7.40 -5.69
CA GLY A 157 0.54 -7.51 -5.45
C GLY A 157 0.16 -8.90 -4.96
N GLY A 158 -1.14 -9.19 -4.95
CA GLY A 158 -1.65 -10.52 -4.63
C GLY A 158 -2.17 -10.68 -3.20
N PRO A 159 -2.53 -11.92 -2.84
CA PRO A 159 -3.24 -12.22 -1.58
C PRO A 159 -2.53 -11.79 -0.29
N ILE A 160 -1.21 -11.57 -0.34
CA ILE A 160 -0.45 -11.08 0.81
C ILE A 160 -0.99 -9.75 1.37
N TRP A 161 -1.64 -8.93 0.55
CA TRP A 161 -2.24 -7.65 0.97
C TRP A 161 -3.73 -7.76 1.33
N GLY A 162 -4.32 -8.97 1.24
CA GLY A 162 -5.75 -9.22 1.36
C GLY A 162 -6.48 -9.14 0.01
N PRO A 163 -7.83 -9.14 0.01
CA PRO A 163 -8.63 -9.12 -1.22
C PRO A 163 -8.67 -7.75 -1.91
N GLY A 164 -8.07 -6.72 -1.32
CA GLY A 164 -8.06 -5.34 -1.79
C GLY A 164 -8.41 -4.33 -0.71
N GLU A 165 -8.60 -3.08 -1.13
CA GLU A 165 -8.99 -1.97 -0.28
C GLU A 165 -10.51 -1.78 -0.30
N GLY A 166 -11.08 -1.63 0.89
CA GLY A 166 -12.52 -1.35 1.10
C GLY A 166 -12.73 -0.12 1.97
N HIS A 167 -13.95 0.42 1.92
CA HIS A 167 -14.38 1.40 2.91
C HIS A 167 -14.72 0.68 4.20
N ALA A 168 -14.29 1.25 5.34
CA ALA A 168 -14.50 0.62 6.63
C ALA A 168 -15.58 1.31 7.46
N PHE A 169 -16.37 0.52 8.18
CA PHE A 169 -17.52 0.93 8.98
C PHE A 169 -17.47 0.30 10.37
N ARG A 170 -18.19 0.90 11.35
CA ARG A 170 -18.44 0.25 12.62
C ARG A 170 -19.30 -1.01 12.42
N LYS A 171 -19.22 -1.96 13.33
CA LYS A 171 -19.97 -3.24 13.26
C LYS A 171 -21.50 -3.05 13.22
N GLN A 172 -22.03 -1.97 13.82
CA GLN A 172 -23.46 -1.67 13.80
C GLN A 172 -23.94 -0.97 12.52
N ASP A 173 -23.06 -0.49 11.65
CA ASP A 173 -23.43 0.31 10.49
C ASP A 173 -23.61 -0.53 9.21
N ALA A 174 -24.21 -1.72 9.34
CA ALA A 174 -24.41 -2.67 8.24
C ALA A 174 -25.25 -2.09 7.08
N ASP A 175 -26.24 -1.26 7.40
CA ASP A 175 -27.09 -0.61 6.39
C ASP A 175 -26.27 0.38 5.52
N LEU A 176 -25.37 1.15 6.16
CA LEU A 176 -24.49 2.06 5.45
C LEU A 176 -23.53 1.27 4.54
N LYS A 177 -22.91 0.21 5.07
CA LYS A 177 -22.06 -0.70 4.27
C LYS A 177 -22.79 -1.23 3.04
N THR A 178 -24.06 -1.67 3.18
CA THR A 178 -24.84 -2.20 2.06
C THR A 178 -25.06 -1.17 0.95
N LYS A 179 -25.26 0.10 1.30
CA LYS A 179 -25.37 1.20 0.33
C LYS A 179 -24.07 1.38 -0.44
N PHE A 180 -22.91 1.33 0.26
CA PHE A 180 -21.61 1.39 -0.37
C PHE A 180 -21.34 0.20 -1.28
N ASP A 181 -21.69 -1.02 -0.86
CA ASP A 181 -21.55 -2.23 -1.69
C ASP A 181 -22.34 -2.13 -3.00
N THR A 182 -23.55 -1.57 -2.94
CA THR A 182 -24.37 -1.34 -4.11
C THR A 182 -23.73 -0.33 -5.06
N ALA A 183 -23.27 0.80 -4.53
CA ALA A 183 -22.64 1.85 -5.32
C ALA A 183 -21.32 1.40 -5.95
N ILE A 184 -20.46 0.72 -5.18
CA ILE A 184 -19.20 0.17 -5.68
C ILE A 184 -19.45 -0.89 -6.74
N GLY A 185 -20.47 -1.76 -6.53
CA GLY A 185 -20.85 -2.77 -7.53
C GLY A 185 -21.29 -2.15 -8.85
N ALA A 186 -22.07 -1.09 -8.81
CA ALA A 186 -22.47 -0.35 -10.00
C ALA A 186 -21.26 0.30 -10.70
N ALA A 187 -20.35 0.92 -9.93
CA ALA A 187 -19.16 1.57 -10.46
C ALA A 187 -18.14 0.59 -11.08
N HIS A 188 -18.11 -0.66 -10.59
CA HIS A 188 -17.35 -1.72 -11.26
C HIS A 188 -18.04 -2.16 -12.56
N ALA A 189 -19.36 -2.35 -12.53
CA ALA A 189 -20.12 -2.87 -13.65
C ALA A 189 -20.14 -1.90 -14.86
N ASP A 190 -20.17 -0.60 -14.60
CA ASP A 190 -20.18 0.44 -15.66
C ASP A 190 -18.76 0.91 -16.08
N GLY A 191 -17.70 0.33 -15.49
CA GLY A 191 -16.31 0.65 -15.80
C GLY A 191 -15.80 1.95 -15.17
N THR A 192 -16.56 2.60 -14.29
CA THR A 192 -16.17 3.86 -13.62
C THR A 192 -14.89 3.68 -12.82
N VAL A 193 -14.75 2.58 -12.05
CA VAL A 193 -13.55 2.31 -11.25
C VAL A 193 -12.32 2.21 -12.15
N LYS A 194 -12.39 1.43 -13.24
CA LYS A 194 -11.29 1.30 -14.19
C LYS A 194 -10.92 2.64 -14.82
N LYS A 195 -11.89 3.42 -15.26
CA LYS A 195 -11.67 4.75 -15.87
C LYS A 195 -10.96 5.70 -14.89
N LEU A 196 -11.33 5.66 -13.61
CA LEU A 196 -10.69 6.47 -12.59
C LEU A 196 -9.28 5.99 -12.29
N ALA A 197 -9.04 4.67 -12.23
CA ALA A 197 -7.72 4.09 -12.05
C ALA A 197 -6.76 4.49 -13.18
N ASP A 198 -7.20 4.35 -14.43
CA ASP A 198 -6.41 4.76 -15.60
C ASP A 198 -6.08 6.26 -15.58
N LYS A 199 -7.07 7.09 -15.23
CA LYS A 199 -6.90 8.56 -15.19
C LYS A 199 -5.91 9.02 -14.12
N TRP A 200 -6.01 8.47 -12.91
CA TRP A 200 -5.30 9.01 -11.75
C TRP A 200 -4.00 8.27 -11.45
N PHE A 201 -3.93 6.98 -11.75
CA PHE A 201 -2.81 6.13 -11.34
C PHE A 201 -2.06 5.51 -12.52
N GLN A 202 -2.62 5.57 -13.74
CA GLN A 202 -2.04 4.97 -14.94
C GLN A 202 -1.67 3.48 -14.74
N THR A 203 -2.44 2.80 -13.90
CA THR A 203 -2.28 1.38 -13.59
C THR A 203 -3.64 0.79 -13.28
N ASP A 204 -3.84 -0.47 -13.66
CA ASP A 204 -5.06 -1.20 -13.29
C ASP A 204 -4.95 -1.58 -11.81
N VAL A 205 -5.90 -1.09 -11.03
CA VAL A 205 -6.06 -1.42 -9.60
C VAL A 205 -7.40 -2.12 -9.34
N THR A 206 -8.03 -2.66 -10.38
CA THR A 206 -9.25 -3.44 -10.24
C THR A 206 -8.98 -4.70 -9.41
N PRO A 207 -9.82 -5.02 -8.38
CA PRO A 207 -9.66 -6.19 -7.53
C PRO A 207 -9.74 -7.51 -8.28
#